data_313593c867ce5241eaa1717233c1c2ad
#
_entry.id   313593c867ce5241eaa1717233c1c2ad
#
_cell.length_a   1.000
_cell.length_b   1.000
_cell.length_c   1.000
_cell.angle_alpha   90.00
_cell.angle_beta   90.00
_cell.angle_gamma   90.00
#
_symmetry.space_group_name_H-M   'P 1'
#
loop_
_entity.id
_entity.type
_entity.pdbx_description
1 polymer ?
#
loop_
_entity_poly.entity_id
_entity_poly.type
_entity_poly.pdbx_seq_one_letter_code
_entity_poly.pdbx_strand_id
1 'polypeptide(L)'
;MIVLMDNFTTFIQINTMKIYSAFILMMISSITINAQEKVDLNMMAKIREEGLVKSQVMDIALHLTDLNGNRLANSPGYTKAANYAKNKLTEWGVQNATLDPWGEFGKGWELEKMYFAMTAPYYKPMMVYPKTWTRGTKGLKSAEVLLVDIKDSLAVMAYKGKLKGKIILPDMSYDYVQSFKADAQRYTDDQLAKMADAKGVPAQQQRQPRDTAAMRRMREQMQRGGFGAMRFLTMLKAMAVEEGAVAMVSTSLKNHDGTVFAQGGGAYKGGDPENFLDMAMGVEDYNTLLRIAKSGTAVKVDTEVKTKFYADDLQGYNVIAEIPGTDPALKDEVVMIGAHLDSWQAGTGATDNASGSAV
;
A
#
# COMPACT_ATOMS: atom_id res chain seq x y z
N MET A 1 29.24 -52.57 60.62
CA MET A 1 29.69 -51.18 60.36
C MET A 1 30.50 -51.02 59.09
N ILE A 2 30.71 -52.06 58.28
CA ILE A 2 31.47 -52.01 57.01
C ILE A 2 30.57 -51.87 55.78
N VAL A 3 29.30 -52.29 55.83
CA VAL A 3 28.37 -52.23 54.68
C VAL A 3 27.83 -50.82 54.41
N LEU A 4 27.88 -49.91 55.40
CA LEU A 4 27.41 -48.51 55.24
C LEU A 4 28.43 -47.58 54.59
N MET A 5 29.75 -47.91 54.59
CA MET A 5 30.77 -47.09 53.99
C MET A 5 30.90 -47.28 52.48
N ASP A 6 30.64 -48.46 51.94
CA ASP A 6 30.71 -48.72 50.50
C ASP A 6 29.57 -48.02 49.72
N ASN A 7 28.40 -47.94 50.31
CA ASN A 7 27.28 -47.23 49.66
C ASN A 7 27.47 -45.70 49.61
N PHE A 8 28.18 -45.13 50.58
CA PHE A 8 28.44 -43.67 50.61
C PHE A 8 29.50 -43.23 49.61
N THR A 9 30.58 -44.05 49.48
CA THR A 9 31.62 -43.82 48.46
C THR A 9 31.08 -44.00 47.01
N THR A 10 30.24 -45.00 46.79
CA THR A 10 29.61 -45.23 45.48
C THR A 10 28.63 -44.09 45.13
N PHE A 11 27.86 -43.58 46.12
CA PHE A 11 26.94 -42.45 45.90
C PHE A 11 27.67 -41.14 45.62
N ILE A 12 28.82 -40.87 46.27
CA ILE A 12 29.67 -39.70 45.97
C ILE A 12 30.32 -39.82 44.62
N GLN A 13 30.77 -41.00 44.18
CA GLN A 13 31.35 -41.21 42.85
C GLN A 13 30.32 -41.04 41.71
N ILE A 14 29.08 -41.49 41.89
CA ILE A 14 28.01 -41.35 40.90
C ILE A 14 27.58 -39.87 40.75
N ASN A 15 27.55 -39.11 41.85
CA ASN A 15 27.23 -37.68 41.79
C ASN A 15 28.35 -36.84 41.19
N THR A 16 29.63 -37.14 41.47
CA THR A 16 30.75 -36.46 40.82
C THR A 16 30.82 -36.76 39.34
N MET A 17 30.61 -38.00 38.90
CA MET A 17 30.54 -38.33 37.49
C MET A 17 29.40 -37.58 36.75
N LYS A 18 28.23 -37.44 37.33
CA LYS A 18 27.12 -36.66 36.76
C LYS A 18 27.46 -35.18 36.63
N ILE A 19 28.16 -34.61 37.64
CA ILE A 19 28.63 -33.22 37.61
C ILE A 19 29.68 -33.00 36.51
N TYR A 20 30.65 -33.90 36.39
CA TYR A 20 31.63 -33.82 35.29
C TYR A 20 31.00 -34.02 33.92
N SER A 21 30.03 -34.91 33.77
CA SER A 21 29.30 -35.10 32.54
C SER A 21 28.46 -33.88 32.17
N ALA A 22 27.82 -33.20 33.13
CA ALA A 22 27.10 -31.95 32.92
C ALA A 22 28.03 -30.81 32.55
N PHE A 23 29.23 -30.73 33.17
CA PHE A 23 30.26 -29.73 32.81
C PHE A 23 30.85 -29.92 31.41
N ILE A 24 31.10 -31.17 31.01
CA ILE A 24 31.56 -31.53 29.69
C ILE A 24 30.49 -31.22 28.65
N LEU A 25 29.22 -31.53 28.89
CA LEU A 25 28.10 -31.19 28.04
C LEU A 25 27.92 -29.66 27.89
N MET A 26 28.13 -28.91 28.96
CA MET A 26 28.08 -27.45 28.98
C MET A 26 29.28 -26.81 28.25
N MET A 27 30.48 -27.40 28.32
CA MET A 27 31.63 -26.99 27.53
C MET A 27 31.45 -27.30 26.03
N ILE A 28 30.87 -28.44 25.68
CA ILE A 28 30.61 -28.81 24.27
C ILE A 28 29.55 -27.87 23.66
N SER A 29 28.52 -27.49 24.41
CA SER A 29 27.50 -26.50 23.96
C SER A 29 28.05 -25.09 23.83
N SER A 30 29.16 -24.75 24.49
CA SER A 30 29.82 -23.44 24.35
C SER A 30 30.69 -23.29 23.10
N ILE A 31 31.03 -24.40 22.43
CA ILE A 31 31.91 -24.38 21.26
C ILE A 31 31.16 -24.15 19.94
N THR A 32 29.82 -24.23 19.97
CA THR A 32 28.99 -24.13 18.73
C THR A 32 28.42 -22.75 18.46
N ILE A 33 28.82 -21.69 19.19
CA ILE A 33 28.31 -20.33 18.94
C ILE A 33 29.42 -19.48 18.30
N ASN A 34 29.94 -19.90 17.18
CA ASN A 34 30.59 -19.03 16.22
C ASN A 34 29.88 -19.14 14.87
N ALA A 35 28.57 -18.90 14.88
CA ALA A 35 27.77 -18.73 13.67
C ALA A 35 27.80 -17.24 13.22
N GLN A 36 28.94 -16.58 13.36
CA GLN A 36 29.14 -15.29 12.73
C GLN A 36 29.86 -15.56 11.41
N GLU A 37 29.09 -15.48 10.33
CA GLU A 37 29.62 -15.57 8.99
C GLU A 37 30.74 -14.56 8.80
N LYS A 38 31.84 -14.98 8.19
CA LYS A 38 33.00 -14.10 7.97
C LYS A 38 32.65 -13.07 6.91
N VAL A 39 32.36 -11.84 7.33
CA VAL A 39 32.03 -10.73 6.43
C VAL A 39 33.21 -10.41 5.52
N ASP A 40 33.00 -10.42 4.20
CA ASP A 40 33.96 -9.92 3.22
C ASP A 40 33.94 -8.37 3.23
N LEU A 41 34.85 -7.77 3.97
CA LEU A 41 34.97 -6.32 4.10
C LEU A 41 35.29 -5.62 2.78
N ASN A 42 36.00 -6.30 1.85
CA ASN A 42 36.34 -5.73 0.55
C ASN A 42 35.08 -5.68 -0.34
N MET A 43 34.27 -6.72 -0.31
CA MET A 43 32.99 -6.72 -1.03
C MET A 43 32.05 -5.70 -0.45
N MET A 44 31.96 -5.60 0.89
CA MET A 44 31.16 -4.56 1.57
C MET A 44 31.60 -3.15 1.20
N ALA A 45 32.91 -2.89 1.09
CA ALA A 45 33.41 -1.59 0.65
C ALA A 45 32.99 -1.25 -0.78
N LYS A 46 33.05 -2.23 -1.71
CA LYS A 46 32.60 -2.07 -3.09
C LYS A 46 31.09 -1.79 -3.17
N ILE A 47 30.27 -2.55 -2.45
CA ILE A 47 28.82 -2.33 -2.40
C ILE A 47 28.52 -0.91 -1.90
N ARG A 48 29.22 -0.47 -0.85
CA ARG A 48 29.02 0.89 -0.31
C ARG A 48 29.48 1.98 -1.28
N GLU A 49 30.56 1.76 -2.02
CA GLU A 49 31.04 2.68 -3.05
C GLU A 49 30.00 2.84 -4.16
N GLU A 50 29.47 1.74 -4.72
CA GLU A 50 28.44 1.79 -5.75
C GLU A 50 27.14 2.43 -5.24
N GLY A 51 26.66 2.03 -4.06
CA GLY A 51 25.38 2.51 -3.52
C GLY A 51 25.41 3.95 -2.98
N LEU A 52 26.54 4.43 -2.46
CA LEU A 52 26.62 5.73 -1.79
C LEU A 52 27.43 6.79 -2.56
N VAL A 53 28.47 6.39 -3.30
CA VAL A 53 29.33 7.32 -4.03
C VAL A 53 28.95 7.40 -5.50
N LYS A 54 28.65 6.25 -6.15
CA LYS A 54 28.26 6.15 -7.56
C LYS A 54 26.75 5.90 -7.73
N SER A 55 25.97 6.26 -6.74
CA SER A 55 24.54 5.96 -6.70
C SER A 55 23.80 6.41 -7.96
N GLN A 56 23.03 5.49 -8.54
CA GLN A 56 22.09 5.74 -9.64
C GLN A 56 20.64 5.85 -9.17
N VAL A 57 20.40 5.87 -7.87
CA VAL A 57 19.06 5.77 -7.29
C VAL A 57 18.10 6.86 -7.80
N MET A 58 18.59 8.09 -8.01
CA MET A 58 17.76 9.18 -8.51
C MET A 58 17.42 9.03 -10.00
N ASP A 59 18.35 8.52 -10.82
CA ASP A 59 18.09 8.20 -12.22
C ASP A 59 17.08 7.06 -12.37
N ILE A 60 17.26 6.00 -11.57
CA ILE A 60 16.31 4.87 -11.52
C ILE A 60 14.93 5.35 -11.05
N ALA A 61 14.88 6.17 -10.00
CA ALA A 61 13.63 6.74 -9.50
C ALA A 61 12.93 7.59 -10.58
N LEU A 62 13.66 8.44 -11.30
CA LEU A 62 13.13 9.22 -12.44
C LEU A 62 12.48 8.31 -13.49
N HIS A 63 13.16 7.22 -13.86
CA HIS A 63 12.62 6.26 -14.82
C HIS A 63 11.39 5.50 -14.30
N LEU A 64 11.39 5.14 -13.02
CA LEU A 64 10.26 4.44 -12.40
C LEU A 64 9.05 5.35 -12.13
N THR A 65 9.23 6.67 -12.06
CA THR A 65 8.18 7.63 -11.73
C THR A 65 7.81 8.53 -12.91
N ASP A 66 8.56 9.60 -13.13
CA ASP A 66 8.16 10.69 -14.03
C ASP A 66 8.14 10.28 -15.49
N LEU A 67 9.04 9.39 -15.93
CA LEU A 67 9.11 8.94 -17.31
C LEU A 67 8.09 7.83 -17.64
N ASN A 68 7.71 7.00 -16.66
CA ASN A 68 6.74 5.93 -16.86
C ASN A 68 5.35 6.26 -16.30
N GLY A 69 5.22 7.29 -15.48
CA GLY A 69 3.98 7.66 -14.81
C GLY A 69 3.60 6.68 -13.69
N ASN A 70 2.30 6.55 -13.44
CA ASN A 70 1.81 5.55 -12.48
C ASN A 70 2.03 4.12 -13.01
N ARG A 71 2.19 3.21 -12.07
CA ARG A 71 2.51 1.79 -12.34
C ARG A 71 1.44 0.87 -11.76
N LEU A 72 0.16 1.21 -12.01
CA LEU A 72 -0.93 0.32 -11.59
C LEU A 72 -0.69 -1.08 -12.16
N ALA A 73 -0.81 -2.09 -11.31
CA ALA A 73 -0.57 -3.47 -11.71
C ALA A 73 -1.33 -3.82 -13.01
N ASN A 74 -0.65 -4.50 -13.91
CA ASN A 74 -1.12 -4.88 -15.25
C ASN A 74 -1.52 -3.70 -16.17
N SER A 75 -1.10 -2.47 -15.85
CA SER A 75 -1.27 -1.31 -16.73
C SER A 75 -0.07 -1.13 -17.69
N PRO A 76 -0.22 -0.33 -18.77
CA PRO A 76 0.91 0.01 -19.62
C PRO A 76 2.07 0.68 -18.86
N GLY A 77 1.79 1.51 -17.84
CA GLY A 77 2.82 2.11 -16.99
C GLY A 77 3.61 1.07 -16.20
N TYR A 78 2.93 0.06 -15.62
CA TYR A 78 3.60 -1.06 -14.98
C TYR A 78 4.49 -1.83 -15.95
N THR A 79 3.97 -2.18 -17.13
CA THR A 79 4.71 -2.93 -18.15
C THR A 79 5.97 -2.19 -18.62
N LYS A 80 5.89 -0.87 -18.81
CA LYS A 80 7.05 -0.04 -19.14
C LYS A 80 8.11 -0.07 -18.03
N ALA A 81 7.70 0.12 -16.78
CA ALA A 81 8.61 0.10 -15.64
C ALA A 81 9.25 -1.27 -15.42
N ALA A 82 8.48 -2.35 -15.56
CA ALA A 82 8.97 -3.71 -15.45
C ALA A 82 10.01 -4.06 -16.52
N ASN A 83 9.77 -3.64 -17.78
CA ASN A 83 10.75 -3.79 -18.85
C ASN A 83 12.00 -2.92 -18.62
N TYR A 84 11.86 -1.69 -18.12
CA TYR A 84 12.99 -0.87 -17.73
C TYR A 84 13.85 -1.58 -16.68
N ALA A 85 13.24 -2.06 -15.60
CA ALA A 85 13.94 -2.76 -14.53
C ALA A 85 14.65 -4.01 -15.04
N LYS A 86 13.95 -4.85 -15.82
CA LYS A 86 14.55 -6.04 -16.46
C LYS A 86 15.77 -5.67 -17.32
N ASN A 87 15.64 -4.66 -18.15
CA ASN A 87 16.73 -4.24 -19.07
C ASN A 87 17.92 -3.67 -18.26
N LYS A 88 17.64 -2.92 -17.17
CA LYS A 88 18.69 -2.36 -16.31
C LYS A 88 19.46 -3.45 -15.59
N LEU A 89 18.77 -4.46 -15.06
CA LEU A 89 19.42 -5.64 -14.45
C LEU A 89 20.29 -6.39 -15.48
N THR A 90 19.81 -6.54 -16.70
CA THR A 90 20.60 -7.15 -17.81
C THR A 90 21.84 -6.29 -18.14
N GLU A 91 21.70 -4.96 -18.22
CA GLU A 91 22.80 -4.01 -18.47
C GLU A 91 23.90 -4.14 -17.39
N TRP A 92 23.49 -4.35 -16.13
CA TRP A 92 24.44 -4.59 -15.03
C TRP A 92 25.06 -5.99 -15.02
N GLY A 93 24.68 -6.86 -15.95
CA GLY A 93 25.20 -8.21 -16.06
C GLY A 93 24.58 -9.21 -15.07
N VAL A 94 23.47 -8.85 -14.42
CA VAL A 94 22.69 -9.78 -13.60
C VAL A 94 22.06 -10.84 -14.52
N GLN A 95 22.17 -12.11 -14.13
CA GLN A 95 21.76 -13.22 -14.98
C GLN A 95 20.26 -13.49 -14.94
N ASN A 96 19.74 -14.10 -16.00
CA ASN A 96 18.37 -14.58 -16.11
C ASN A 96 17.27 -13.51 -15.85
N ALA A 97 17.58 -12.22 -16.14
CA ALA A 97 16.61 -11.13 -15.98
C ALA A 97 15.39 -11.38 -16.88
N THR A 98 14.22 -11.56 -16.27
CA THR A 98 12.98 -11.92 -16.98
C THR A 98 11.75 -11.30 -16.32
N LEU A 99 10.65 -11.25 -17.09
CA LEU A 99 9.30 -11.06 -16.57
C LEU A 99 8.72 -12.44 -16.27
N ASP A 100 8.58 -12.77 -15.00
CA ASP A 100 8.10 -14.06 -14.54
C ASP A 100 6.59 -14.00 -14.27
N PRO A 101 5.76 -14.78 -15.02
CA PRO A 101 4.32 -14.78 -14.81
C PRO A 101 3.96 -15.59 -13.56
N TRP A 102 3.34 -14.95 -12.56
CA TRP A 102 2.97 -15.61 -11.32
C TRP A 102 1.51 -16.10 -11.26
N GLY A 103 0.70 -15.78 -12.27
CA GLY A 103 -0.69 -16.18 -12.37
C GLY A 103 -1.61 -15.05 -12.79
N GLU A 104 -2.91 -15.31 -12.84
CA GLU A 104 -3.90 -14.30 -13.24
C GLU A 104 -4.04 -13.21 -12.18
N PHE A 105 -3.63 -11.98 -12.53
CA PHE A 105 -3.93 -10.76 -11.78
C PHE A 105 -5.35 -10.26 -12.11
N GLY A 106 -5.60 -9.96 -13.35
CA GLY A 106 -6.83 -9.37 -13.86
C GLY A 106 -6.58 -8.25 -14.87
N LYS A 107 -7.60 -7.44 -15.14
CA LYS A 107 -7.53 -6.36 -16.12
C LYS A 107 -6.59 -5.24 -15.68
N GLY A 108 -5.75 -4.80 -16.60
CA GLY A 108 -5.09 -3.50 -16.48
C GLY A 108 -6.08 -2.35 -16.70
N TRP A 109 -5.71 -1.16 -16.24
CA TRP A 109 -6.54 0.02 -16.35
C TRP A 109 -5.69 1.28 -16.43
N GLU A 110 -6.14 2.28 -17.19
CA GLU A 110 -5.47 3.56 -17.37
C GLU A 110 -6.48 4.70 -17.41
N LEU A 111 -6.10 5.84 -16.82
CA LEU A 111 -6.81 7.10 -16.94
C LEU A 111 -6.20 7.92 -18.08
N GLU A 112 -6.98 8.15 -19.16
CA GLU A 112 -6.53 8.93 -20.32
C GLU A 112 -6.92 10.41 -20.21
N LYS A 113 -8.04 10.73 -19.55
CA LYS A 113 -8.52 12.11 -19.37
C LYS A 113 -9.33 12.23 -18.09
N MET A 114 -9.12 13.34 -17.39
CA MET A 114 -9.92 13.74 -16.24
C MET A 114 -10.23 15.23 -16.32
N TYR A 115 -11.51 15.56 -16.30
CA TYR A 115 -12.01 16.91 -16.13
C TYR A 115 -13.20 16.89 -15.18
N PHE A 116 -13.19 17.78 -14.20
CA PHE A 116 -14.29 17.97 -13.26
C PHE A 116 -14.29 19.42 -12.76
N ALA A 117 -15.38 20.12 -12.99
CA ALA A 117 -15.53 21.48 -12.53
C ALA A 117 -16.98 21.76 -12.10
N MET A 118 -17.15 22.44 -10.98
CA MET A 118 -18.43 23.06 -10.64
C MET A 118 -18.71 24.19 -11.60
N THR A 119 -19.90 24.23 -12.21
CA THR A 119 -20.33 25.27 -13.17
C THR A 119 -21.45 26.14 -12.65
N ALA A 120 -22.15 25.71 -11.60
CA ALA A 120 -23.11 26.49 -10.86
C ALA A 120 -22.97 26.18 -9.36
N PRO A 121 -23.09 27.20 -8.46
CA PRO A 121 -23.47 28.59 -8.71
C PRO A 121 -22.38 29.47 -9.32
N TYR A 122 -21.13 29.00 -9.38
CA TYR A 122 -20.00 29.65 -10.04
C TYR A 122 -19.01 28.62 -10.57
N TYR A 123 -18.15 29.05 -11.48
CA TYR A 123 -17.13 28.15 -12.04
C TYR A 123 -15.98 27.93 -11.07
N LYS A 124 -15.66 26.64 -10.81
CA LYS A 124 -14.49 26.23 -10.00
C LYS A 124 -13.99 24.87 -10.47
N PRO A 125 -12.72 24.78 -10.98
CA PRO A 125 -12.04 23.48 -11.15
C PRO A 125 -11.93 22.78 -9.78
N MET A 126 -12.10 21.49 -9.75
CA MET A 126 -12.05 20.70 -8.51
C MET A 126 -11.07 19.57 -8.61
N MET A 127 -10.38 19.28 -7.51
CA MET A 127 -9.41 18.21 -7.41
C MET A 127 -10.10 16.89 -7.12
N VAL A 128 -10.18 16.05 -8.16
CA VAL A 128 -10.85 14.75 -8.09
C VAL A 128 -10.17 13.75 -9.01
N TYR A 129 -10.13 12.48 -8.58
CA TYR A 129 -9.60 11.37 -9.39
C TYR A 129 -10.58 10.20 -9.39
N PRO A 130 -10.78 9.52 -10.54
CA PRO A 130 -11.55 8.28 -10.58
C PRO A 130 -10.79 7.19 -9.84
N LYS A 131 -11.51 6.33 -9.13
CA LYS A 131 -10.94 5.11 -8.56
C LYS A 131 -10.62 4.13 -9.69
N THR A 132 -9.58 3.31 -9.53
CA THR A 132 -9.15 2.34 -10.55
C THR A 132 -10.25 1.37 -10.95
N TRP A 133 -10.17 0.86 -12.16
CA TRP A 133 -11.14 -0.09 -12.74
C TRP A 133 -12.57 0.44 -12.79
N THR A 134 -12.75 1.76 -12.80
CA THR A 134 -14.05 2.38 -13.09
C THR A 134 -14.14 2.82 -14.55
N ARG A 135 -15.35 2.76 -15.10
CA ARG A 135 -15.62 3.23 -16.48
C ARG A 135 -15.58 4.75 -16.58
N GLY A 136 -15.38 5.26 -17.77
CA GLY A 136 -15.48 6.70 -18.07
C GLY A 136 -16.92 7.19 -18.32
N THR A 137 -17.04 8.46 -18.72
CA THR A 137 -18.34 9.17 -18.90
C THR A 137 -18.92 9.11 -20.31
N LYS A 138 -18.27 8.54 -21.30
CA LYS A 138 -18.68 8.65 -22.74
C LYS A 138 -18.87 10.12 -23.18
N GLY A 139 -17.80 10.91 -23.10
CA GLY A 139 -17.77 12.35 -23.38
C GLY A 139 -18.16 13.23 -22.21
N LEU A 140 -18.24 14.54 -22.48
CA LEU A 140 -18.59 15.55 -21.48
C LEU A 140 -20.02 15.33 -20.98
N LYS A 141 -20.20 15.40 -19.67
CA LYS A 141 -21.49 15.33 -18.97
C LYS A 141 -21.67 16.55 -18.11
N SER A 142 -22.78 17.27 -18.32
CA SER A 142 -23.28 18.28 -17.40
C SER A 142 -24.36 17.64 -16.52
N ALA A 143 -24.18 17.69 -15.20
CA ALA A 143 -25.09 17.05 -14.27
C ALA A 143 -25.26 17.87 -13.00
N GLU A 144 -26.44 17.76 -12.41
CA GLU A 144 -26.68 18.28 -11.06
C GLU A 144 -26.06 17.34 -10.02
N VAL A 145 -25.56 17.95 -8.96
CA VAL A 145 -25.09 17.23 -7.76
C VAL A 145 -26.29 16.97 -6.86
N LEU A 146 -26.50 15.69 -6.53
CA LEU A 146 -27.54 15.28 -5.59
C LEU A 146 -26.89 14.85 -4.27
N LEU A 147 -27.14 15.65 -3.23
CA LEU A 147 -26.75 15.29 -1.87
C LEU A 147 -27.65 14.18 -1.34
N VAL A 148 -27.05 13.10 -0.85
CA VAL A 148 -27.75 11.92 -0.34
C VAL A 148 -27.40 11.67 1.12
N ASP A 149 -28.42 11.71 1.99
CA ASP A 149 -28.28 11.30 3.39
C ASP A 149 -28.05 9.78 3.47
N ILE A 150 -26.98 9.37 4.12
CA ILE A 150 -26.57 7.97 4.26
C ILE A 150 -26.59 7.48 5.70
N LYS A 151 -27.35 8.13 6.58
CA LYS A 151 -27.39 7.76 8.01
C LYS A 151 -27.95 6.37 8.26
N ASP A 152 -28.91 5.93 7.45
CA ASP A 152 -29.53 4.61 7.52
C ASP A 152 -30.11 4.17 6.15
N SER A 153 -30.60 2.94 6.08
CA SER A 153 -31.14 2.38 4.84
C SER A 153 -32.42 3.07 4.36
N LEU A 154 -33.27 3.57 5.25
CA LEU A 154 -34.49 4.29 4.89
C LEU A 154 -34.15 5.63 4.26
N ALA A 155 -33.18 6.36 4.83
CA ALA A 155 -32.67 7.60 4.26
C ALA A 155 -32.15 7.38 2.83
N VAL A 156 -31.37 6.35 2.59
CA VAL A 156 -30.87 6.02 1.24
C VAL A 156 -32.04 5.67 0.31
N MET A 157 -32.98 4.84 0.76
CA MET A 157 -34.15 4.42 -0.06
C MET A 157 -35.08 5.59 -0.43
N ALA A 158 -35.10 6.68 0.33
CA ALA A 158 -35.88 7.88 0.00
C ALA A 158 -35.43 8.57 -1.30
N TYR A 159 -34.26 8.21 -1.82
CA TYR A 159 -33.72 8.72 -3.09
C TYR A 159 -34.00 7.80 -4.28
N LYS A 160 -34.66 6.66 -4.08
CA LYS A 160 -35.03 5.75 -5.17
C LYS A 160 -35.86 6.47 -6.24
N GLY A 161 -35.44 6.31 -7.50
CA GLY A 161 -36.05 6.97 -8.66
C GLY A 161 -35.57 8.40 -8.92
N LYS A 162 -34.61 8.91 -8.13
CA LYS A 162 -34.10 10.30 -8.23
C LYS A 162 -32.65 10.40 -8.70
N LEU A 163 -31.94 9.28 -8.92
CA LEU A 163 -30.50 9.26 -9.17
C LEU A 163 -30.13 9.40 -10.64
N LYS A 164 -31.07 9.20 -11.56
CA LYS A 164 -30.81 9.21 -13.01
C LYS A 164 -30.15 10.51 -13.47
N GLY A 165 -28.99 10.38 -14.12
CA GLY A 165 -28.27 11.51 -14.69
C GLY A 165 -27.64 12.47 -13.68
N LYS A 166 -27.59 12.12 -12.40
CA LYS A 166 -27.02 12.95 -11.33
C LYS A 166 -25.58 12.57 -11.01
N ILE A 167 -24.84 13.51 -10.44
CA ILE A 167 -23.63 13.24 -9.67
C ILE A 167 -24.05 13.02 -8.21
N ILE A 168 -23.77 11.86 -7.67
CA ILE A 168 -24.17 11.48 -6.31
C ILE A 168 -23.11 11.95 -5.33
N LEU A 169 -23.52 12.76 -4.35
CA LEU A 169 -22.70 13.24 -3.24
C LEU A 169 -23.27 12.67 -1.93
N PRO A 170 -22.71 11.57 -1.38
CA PRO A 170 -23.10 11.07 -0.07
C PRO A 170 -22.84 12.12 1.01
N ASP A 171 -23.71 12.29 1.98
CA ASP A 171 -23.45 13.19 3.11
C ASP A 171 -22.43 12.56 4.06
N MET A 172 -21.17 12.76 3.74
CA MET A 172 -20.02 12.35 4.54
C MET A 172 -19.33 13.62 5.03
N SER A 173 -19.82 14.19 6.13
CA SER A 173 -19.13 15.33 6.73
C SER A 173 -17.89 14.84 7.47
N TYR A 174 -16.75 15.35 7.09
CA TYR A 174 -15.49 15.17 7.82
C TYR A 174 -15.13 16.50 8.51
N ASP A 175 -15.01 16.46 9.82
CA ASP A 175 -14.42 17.57 10.59
C ASP A 175 -12.91 17.54 10.35
N TYR A 176 -12.49 18.14 9.25
CA TYR A 176 -11.08 18.30 8.94
C TYR A 176 -10.50 19.42 9.81
N VAL A 177 -9.54 19.05 10.64
CA VAL A 177 -8.75 20.02 11.42
C VAL A 177 -7.35 20.07 10.81
N GLN A 178 -7.00 21.24 10.29
CA GLN A 178 -5.68 21.43 9.68
C GLN A 178 -4.56 21.21 10.70
N SER A 179 -3.61 20.37 10.35
CA SER A 179 -2.40 20.14 11.13
C SER A 179 -1.31 21.13 10.70
N PHE A 180 -0.64 21.75 11.69
CA PHE A 180 0.58 22.53 11.45
C PHE A 180 1.85 21.73 11.77
N LYS A 181 1.70 20.42 11.98
CA LYS A 181 2.82 19.49 12.12
C LYS A 181 2.99 18.72 10.81
N ALA A 182 4.23 18.51 10.41
CA ALA A 182 4.54 17.67 9.25
C ALA A 182 4.04 16.24 9.48
N ASP A 183 3.41 15.63 8.46
CA ASP A 183 2.94 14.24 8.51
C ASP A 183 4.09 13.24 8.55
N ALA A 184 5.26 13.62 8.01
CA ALA A 184 6.48 12.85 8.07
C ALA A 184 7.61 13.69 8.67
N GLN A 185 8.48 13.06 9.46
CA GLN A 185 9.65 13.68 10.06
C GLN A 185 10.89 12.86 9.72
N ARG A 186 11.98 13.56 9.39
CA ARG A 186 13.29 12.94 9.27
C ARG A 186 13.87 12.74 10.67
N TYR A 187 14.44 11.58 10.92
CA TYR A 187 15.22 11.38 12.15
C TYR A 187 16.41 12.32 12.19
N THR A 188 16.69 12.88 13.39
CA THR A 188 17.92 13.63 13.63
C THR A 188 19.12 12.67 13.77
N ASP A 189 20.32 13.19 13.59
CA ASP A 189 21.54 12.38 13.74
C ASP A 189 21.64 11.76 15.14
N ASP A 190 21.25 12.48 16.19
CA ASP A 190 21.18 11.96 17.56
C ASP A 190 20.18 10.82 17.72
N GLN A 191 19.04 10.88 17.03
CA GLN A 191 18.04 9.79 17.04
C GLN A 191 18.59 8.57 16.30
N LEU A 192 19.24 8.77 15.16
CA LEU A 192 19.86 7.69 14.39
C LEU A 192 21.00 7.03 15.19
N ALA A 193 21.85 7.80 15.86
CA ALA A 193 22.91 7.29 16.73
C ALA A 193 22.34 6.45 17.87
N LYS A 194 21.29 6.94 18.55
CA LYS A 194 20.60 6.16 19.60
C LYS A 194 19.96 4.88 19.09
N MET A 195 19.43 4.89 17.86
CA MET A 195 18.86 3.69 17.23
C MET A 195 19.96 2.67 16.87
N ALA A 196 21.13 3.16 16.41
CA ALA A 196 22.29 2.30 16.11
C ALA A 196 22.87 1.64 17.37
N ASP A 197 22.88 2.35 18.50
CA ASP A 197 23.34 1.84 19.79
C ASP A 197 22.28 0.97 20.51
N ALA A 198 21.06 0.96 20.02
CA ALA A 198 20.00 0.18 20.64
C ALA A 198 20.29 -1.32 20.55
N LYS A 199 20.59 -1.93 21.70
CA LYS A 199 20.66 -3.39 21.80
C LYS A 199 19.29 -3.95 21.48
N GLY A 200 19.22 -4.93 20.57
CA GLY A 200 17.97 -5.55 20.15
C GLY A 200 17.10 -5.93 21.37
N VAL A 201 15.91 -5.35 21.42
CA VAL A 201 14.95 -5.70 22.48
C VAL A 201 14.46 -7.11 22.17
N PRO A 202 14.51 -8.07 23.10
CA PRO A 202 13.99 -9.40 22.87
C PRO A 202 12.55 -9.34 22.35
N ALA A 203 12.22 -10.14 21.35
CA ALA A 203 10.92 -10.12 20.66
C ALA A 203 9.70 -10.15 21.61
N GLN A 204 9.86 -10.68 22.83
CA GLN A 204 8.84 -10.66 23.87
C GLN A 204 8.60 -9.28 24.51
N GLN A 205 9.57 -8.36 24.49
CA GLN A 205 9.42 -7.00 25.04
C GLN A 205 8.96 -5.99 23.98
N GLN A 206 9.01 -6.32 22.68
CA GLN A 206 8.46 -5.47 21.62
C GLN A 206 6.92 -5.49 21.56
N ARG A 207 6.27 -6.39 22.27
CA ARG A 207 4.84 -6.30 22.53
C ARG A 207 4.60 -5.29 23.64
N GLN A 208 4.67 -3.99 23.32
CA GLN A 208 3.97 -3.02 24.16
C GLN A 208 2.55 -3.57 24.39
N PRO A 209 2.04 -3.53 25.61
CA PRO A 209 0.64 -3.88 25.83
C PRO A 209 -0.16 -3.00 24.88
N ARG A 210 -0.72 -3.59 23.83
CA ARG A 210 -1.63 -2.87 22.97
C ARG A 210 -2.68 -2.30 23.90
N ASP A 211 -2.81 -0.97 23.92
CA ASP A 211 -3.86 -0.32 24.71
C ASP A 211 -5.20 -0.92 24.24
N THR A 212 -5.60 -1.99 24.95
CA THR A 212 -6.82 -2.74 24.65
C THR A 212 -8.05 -1.85 24.80
N ALA A 213 -7.97 -0.78 25.61
CA ALA A 213 -9.03 0.20 25.77
C ALA A 213 -9.08 1.13 24.55
N ALA A 214 -7.95 1.59 24.00
CA ALA A 214 -7.91 2.38 22.77
C ALA A 214 -8.34 1.54 21.57
N MET A 215 -7.87 0.30 21.45
CA MET A 215 -8.33 -0.62 20.42
C MET A 215 -9.81 -0.96 20.54
N ARG A 216 -10.33 -1.12 21.76
CA ARG A 216 -11.76 -1.34 21.99
C ARG A 216 -12.58 -0.11 21.58
N ARG A 217 -12.15 1.11 21.96
CA ARG A 217 -12.79 2.36 21.52
C ARG A 217 -12.76 2.53 20.01
N MET A 218 -11.62 2.24 19.37
CA MET A 218 -11.48 2.28 17.92
C MET A 218 -12.39 1.26 17.24
N ARG A 219 -12.50 0.05 17.79
CA ARG A 219 -13.40 -1.00 17.32
C ARG A 219 -14.87 -0.65 17.52
N GLU A 220 -15.22 -0.07 18.67
CA GLU A 220 -16.57 0.44 18.96
C GLU A 220 -16.92 1.62 18.04
N GLN A 221 -15.98 2.52 17.76
CA GLN A 221 -16.16 3.63 16.83
C GLN A 221 -16.27 3.14 15.38
N MET A 222 -15.48 2.14 14.98
CA MET A 222 -15.64 1.45 13.69
C MET A 222 -16.99 0.73 13.58
N GLN A 223 -17.43 0.03 14.65
CA GLN A 223 -18.73 -0.66 14.64
C GLN A 223 -19.92 0.31 14.62
N ARG A 224 -19.82 1.45 15.31
CA ARG A 224 -20.90 2.45 15.38
C ARG A 224 -20.99 3.35 14.14
N GLY A 225 -19.89 3.58 13.43
CA GLY A 225 -19.88 4.50 12.28
C GLY A 225 -19.36 3.90 10.96
N GLY A 226 -18.34 3.03 11.00
CA GLY A 226 -17.64 2.61 9.80
C GLY A 226 -18.34 1.51 8.98
N PHE A 227 -18.82 0.47 9.62
CA PHE A 227 -19.49 -0.64 8.93
C PHE A 227 -20.90 -0.26 8.42
N GLY A 228 -21.63 0.55 9.18
CA GLY A 228 -22.93 1.05 8.75
C GLY A 228 -22.82 1.93 7.52
N ALA A 229 -21.96 2.94 7.57
CA ALA A 229 -21.75 3.88 6.46
C ALA A 229 -21.26 3.16 5.20
N MET A 230 -20.34 2.20 5.30
CA MET A 230 -19.85 1.42 4.17
C MET A 230 -20.97 0.60 3.52
N ARG A 231 -21.84 -0.01 4.32
CA ARG A 231 -23.00 -0.77 3.82
C ARG A 231 -23.98 0.14 3.08
N PHE A 232 -24.26 1.32 3.60
CA PHE A 232 -25.17 2.27 2.97
C PHE A 232 -24.57 2.89 1.71
N LEU A 233 -23.27 3.14 1.68
CA LEU A 233 -22.56 3.53 0.45
C LEU A 233 -22.65 2.44 -0.63
N THR A 234 -22.46 1.18 -0.26
CA THR A 234 -22.61 0.05 -1.19
C THR A 234 -24.03 -0.03 -1.76
N MET A 235 -25.04 0.13 -0.91
CA MET A 235 -26.45 0.16 -1.32
C MET A 235 -26.74 1.33 -2.25
N LEU A 236 -26.28 2.53 -1.90
CA LEU A 236 -26.41 3.73 -2.72
C LEU A 236 -25.73 3.57 -4.07
N LYS A 237 -24.52 3.00 -4.10
CA LYS A 237 -23.79 2.72 -5.33
C LYS A 237 -24.56 1.75 -6.24
N ALA A 238 -25.15 0.69 -5.69
CA ALA A 238 -25.98 -0.25 -6.44
C ALA A 238 -27.21 0.45 -7.05
N MET A 239 -27.91 1.27 -6.28
CA MET A 239 -29.05 2.07 -6.78
C MET A 239 -28.60 3.07 -7.87
N ALA A 240 -27.45 3.74 -7.70
CA ALA A 240 -26.90 4.67 -8.67
C ALA A 240 -26.60 4.00 -10.02
N VAL A 241 -26.08 2.76 -9.99
CA VAL A 241 -25.85 1.94 -11.18
C VAL A 241 -27.18 1.61 -11.86
N GLU A 242 -28.15 1.09 -11.12
CA GLU A 242 -29.46 0.66 -11.63
C GLU A 242 -30.24 1.82 -12.27
N GLU A 243 -30.22 2.99 -11.65
CA GLU A 243 -30.95 4.17 -12.13
C GLU A 243 -30.18 4.99 -13.20
N GLY A 244 -28.93 4.68 -13.47
CA GLY A 244 -28.15 5.38 -14.49
C GLY A 244 -27.67 6.77 -14.03
N ALA A 245 -27.18 6.89 -12.78
CA ALA A 245 -26.43 8.05 -12.35
C ALA A 245 -25.15 8.23 -13.17
N VAL A 246 -24.63 9.45 -13.25
CA VAL A 246 -23.39 9.75 -13.98
C VAL A 246 -22.17 9.22 -13.21
N ALA A 247 -22.08 9.58 -11.94
CA ALA A 247 -20.96 9.18 -11.08
C ALA A 247 -21.34 9.33 -9.59
N MET A 248 -20.52 8.75 -8.73
CA MET A 248 -20.51 9.02 -7.31
C MET A 248 -19.18 9.70 -6.95
N VAL A 249 -19.24 10.70 -6.07
CA VAL A 249 -18.04 11.41 -5.56
C VAL A 249 -17.99 11.24 -4.06
N SER A 250 -16.87 10.77 -3.55
CA SER A 250 -16.64 10.58 -2.12
C SER A 250 -15.28 11.17 -1.70
N THR A 251 -15.09 11.32 -0.41
CA THR A 251 -13.80 11.77 0.15
C THR A 251 -13.41 10.93 1.36
N SER A 252 -12.22 11.17 1.88
CA SER A 252 -11.73 10.60 3.13
C SER A 252 -10.79 11.59 3.81
N LEU A 253 -10.51 11.41 5.10
CA LEU A 253 -9.54 12.24 5.82
C LEU A 253 -8.11 12.16 5.27
N LYS A 254 -7.81 11.22 4.38
CA LYS A 254 -6.53 11.16 3.66
C LYS A 254 -6.44 12.11 2.47
N ASN A 255 -7.56 12.72 2.06
CA ASN A 255 -7.66 13.56 0.87
C ASN A 255 -7.63 15.05 1.24
N HIS A 256 -6.68 15.47 2.08
CA HIS A 256 -6.54 16.85 2.54
C HIS A 256 -5.25 17.51 2.02
N ASP A 257 -5.13 18.82 2.19
CA ASP A 257 -3.96 19.63 1.83
C ASP A 257 -3.55 19.47 0.35
N GLY A 258 -4.56 19.43 -0.54
CA GLY A 258 -4.33 19.27 -1.98
C GLY A 258 -3.95 17.87 -2.41
N THR A 259 -4.11 16.87 -1.54
CA THR A 259 -3.86 15.46 -1.87
C THR A 259 -5.15 14.75 -2.20
N VAL A 260 -5.13 13.85 -3.20
CA VAL A 260 -6.22 12.91 -3.46
C VAL A 260 -5.68 11.48 -3.45
N PHE A 261 -6.13 10.70 -2.50
CA PHE A 261 -5.79 9.29 -2.36
C PHE A 261 -6.91 8.44 -2.96
N ALA A 262 -6.77 8.08 -4.24
CA ALA A 262 -7.71 7.25 -4.97
C ALA A 262 -7.18 5.82 -5.10
N GLN A 263 -7.98 4.84 -4.68
CA GLN A 263 -7.67 3.41 -4.73
C GLN A 263 -8.66 2.66 -5.63
N GLY A 264 -8.80 1.34 -5.46
CA GLY A 264 -9.69 0.50 -6.25
C GLY A 264 -11.16 0.90 -6.16
N GLY A 265 -11.84 0.95 -7.28
CA GLY A 265 -13.28 1.26 -7.39
C GLY A 265 -14.18 0.03 -7.39
N GLY A 266 -13.60 -1.16 -7.55
CA GLY A 266 -14.34 -2.43 -7.58
C GLY A 266 -13.52 -3.59 -8.14
N ALA A 267 -14.21 -4.61 -8.59
CA ALA A 267 -13.63 -5.84 -9.13
C ALA A 267 -12.91 -5.59 -10.47
N TYR A 268 -11.88 -6.39 -10.72
CA TYR A 268 -11.01 -6.24 -11.90
C TYR A 268 -10.60 -7.56 -12.55
N LYS A 269 -11.13 -8.69 -12.10
CA LYS A 269 -10.85 -9.99 -12.72
C LYS A 269 -11.35 -10.03 -14.16
N GLY A 270 -10.79 -10.92 -14.98
CA GLY A 270 -11.09 -11.01 -16.40
C GLY A 270 -12.57 -11.02 -16.76
N GLY A 271 -13.38 -11.80 -16.02
CA GLY A 271 -14.83 -11.92 -16.21
C GLY A 271 -15.68 -10.84 -15.56
N ASP A 272 -15.11 -9.96 -14.73
CA ASP A 272 -15.88 -8.94 -14.02
C ASP A 272 -16.37 -7.84 -14.97
N PRO A 273 -17.57 -7.25 -14.73
CA PRO A 273 -18.01 -6.05 -15.47
C PRO A 273 -17.16 -4.83 -15.11
N GLU A 274 -17.19 -3.82 -15.98
CA GLU A 274 -16.62 -2.52 -15.65
C GLU A 274 -17.40 -1.86 -14.51
N ASN A 275 -16.67 -1.36 -13.51
CA ASN A 275 -17.29 -0.73 -12.36
C ASN A 275 -17.88 0.64 -12.71
N PHE A 276 -18.93 1.01 -11.99
CA PHE A 276 -19.52 2.35 -12.02
C PHE A 276 -18.48 3.42 -11.67
N LEU A 277 -18.58 4.59 -12.33
CA LEU A 277 -17.66 5.71 -12.08
C LEU A 277 -17.81 6.21 -10.64
N ASP A 278 -16.81 5.91 -9.86
CA ASP A 278 -16.65 6.29 -8.44
C ASP A 278 -15.36 7.09 -8.31
N MET A 279 -15.47 8.29 -7.76
CA MET A 279 -14.37 9.26 -7.73
C MET A 279 -14.02 9.66 -6.31
N ALA A 280 -12.73 9.85 -6.05
CA ALA A 280 -12.21 10.43 -4.82
C ALA A 280 -11.92 11.91 -5.03
N MET A 281 -12.39 12.76 -4.13
CA MET A 281 -12.24 14.22 -4.18
C MET A 281 -11.43 14.71 -2.98
N GLY A 282 -10.67 15.79 -3.16
CA GLY A 282 -10.05 16.51 -2.06
C GLY A 282 -11.10 16.99 -1.04
N VAL A 283 -10.77 16.90 0.25
CA VAL A 283 -11.74 17.17 1.34
C VAL A 283 -12.23 18.61 1.29
N GLU A 284 -11.39 19.55 0.89
CA GLU A 284 -11.73 20.98 0.79
C GLU A 284 -12.78 21.22 -0.30
N ASP A 285 -12.60 20.61 -1.46
CA ASP A 285 -13.56 20.69 -2.57
C ASP A 285 -14.86 19.95 -2.26
N TYR A 286 -14.75 18.77 -1.65
CA TYR A 286 -15.90 18.00 -1.20
C TYR A 286 -16.76 18.78 -0.20
N ASN A 287 -16.13 19.35 0.83
CA ASN A 287 -16.82 20.16 1.82
C ASN A 287 -17.41 21.44 1.22
N THR A 288 -16.81 21.99 0.15
CA THR A 288 -17.39 23.13 -0.59
C THR A 288 -18.70 22.72 -1.25
N LEU A 289 -18.71 21.61 -2.02
CA LEU A 289 -19.95 21.08 -2.61
C LEU A 289 -21.00 20.77 -1.55
N LEU A 290 -20.58 20.15 -0.45
CA LEU A 290 -21.46 19.77 0.66
C LEU A 290 -22.14 20.98 1.29
N ARG A 291 -21.39 22.05 1.59
CA ARG A 291 -21.94 23.29 2.16
C ARG A 291 -22.92 23.97 1.22
N ILE A 292 -22.58 24.07 -0.08
CA ILE A 292 -23.47 24.67 -1.08
C ILE A 292 -24.75 23.84 -1.22
N ALA A 293 -24.66 22.52 -1.34
CA ALA A 293 -25.81 21.65 -1.44
C ALA A 293 -26.71 21.71 -0.18
N LYS A 294 -26.11 21.74 1.01
CA LYS A 294 -26.85 21.90 2.29
C LYS A 294 -27.53 23.26 2.46
N SER A 295 -27.04 24.31 1.79
CA SER A 295 -27.74 25.63 1.79
C SER A 295 -29.00 25.66 0.92
N GLY A 296 -29.31 24.56 0.20
CA GLY A 296 -30.40 24.49 -0.75
C GLY A 296 -30.09 25.11 -2.12
N THR A 297 -28.85 25.56 -2.34
CA THR A 297 -28.40 26.10 -3.62
C THR A 297 -28.10 24.95 -4.60
N ALA A 298 -28.67 25.02 -5.80
CA ALA A 298 -28.43 24.01 -6.83
C ALA A 298 -26.94 24.02 -7.28
N VAL A 299 -26.33 22.86 -7.27
CA VAL A 299 -24.96 22.66 -7.74
C VAL A 299 -24.99 21.94 -9.07
N LYS A 300 -24.28 22.49 -10.07
CA LYS A 300 -24.04 21.80 -11.35
C LYS A 300 -22.55 21.57 -11.55
N VAL A 301 -22.23 20.46 -12.21
CA VAL A 301 -20.87 20.02 -12.49
C VAL A 301 -20.79 19.58 -13.95
N ASP A 302 -19.70 19.98 -14.60
CA ASP A 302 -19.27 19.39 -15.85
C ASP A 302 -18.12 18.41 -15.59
N THR A 303 -18.21 17.22 -16.14
CA THR A 303 -17.19 16.18 -15.97
C THR A 303 -16.98 15.38 -17.26
N GLU A 304 -15.75 15.09 -17.56
CA GLU A 304 -15.35 14.15 -18.61
C GLU A 304 -14.23 13.27 -18.13
N VAL A 305 -14.51 11.98 -18.04
CA VAL A 305 -13.55 10.96 -17.61
C VAL A 305 -13.40 9.97 -18.76
N LYS A 306 -12.17 9.78 -19.23
CA LYS A 306 -11.84 8.77 -20.23
C LYS A 306 -10.89 7.77 -19.62
N THR A 307 -11.29 6.52 -19.60
CA THR A 307 -10.54 5.39 -19.05
C THR A 307 -10.42 4.29 -20.08
N LYS A 308 -9.38 3.50 -19.97
CA LYS A 308 -9.16 2.35 -20.83
C LYS A 308 -8.83 1.11 -20.00
N PHE A 309 -9.46 0.00 -20.35
CA PHE A 309 -9.19 -1.31 -19.78
C PHE A 309 -8.31 -2.12 -20.73
N TYR A 310 -7.44 -2.92 -20.16
CA TYR A 310 -6.54 -3.83 -20.88
C TYR A 310 -6.87 -5.25 -20.38
N ALA A 311 -7.40 -6.07 -21.29
CA ALA A 311 -7.85 -7.42 -21.00
C ALA A 311 -7.22 -8.49 -21.92
N ASP A 312 -6.30 -8.09 -22.78
CA ASP A 312 -5.63 -9.00 -23.72
C ASP A 312 -4.66 -9.94 -23.00
N ASP A 313 -4.04 -9.46 -21.93
CA ASP A 313 -3.20 -10.24 -21.03
C ASP A 313 -3.62 -10.00 -19.59
N LEU A 314 -4.09 -11.03 -18.92
CA LEU A 314 -4.54 -11.00 -17.54
C LEU A 314 -3.47 -11.46 -16.54
N GLN A 315 -2.29 -11.87 -17.03
CA GLN A 315 -1.20 -12.36 -16.18
C GLN A 315 -0.57 -11.23 -15.38
N GLY A 316 -0.28 -11.51 -14.12
CA GLY A 316 0.61 -10.68 -13.32
C GLY A 316 2.05 -11.13 -13.49
N TYR A 317 2.98 -10.18 -13.48
CA TYR A 317 4.40 -10.44 -13.68
C TYR A 317 5.24 -9.90 -12.53
N ASN A 318 6.30 -10.66 -12.18
CA ASN A 318 7.41 -10.15 -11.39
C ASN A 318 8.61 -9.89 -12.31
N VAL A 319 9.46 -8.95 -11.95
CA VAL A 319 10.80 -8.83 -12.54
C VAL A 319 11.74 -9.65 -11.65
N ILE A 320 12.35 -10.67 -12.21
CA ILE A 320 13.27 -11.57 -11.50
C ILE A 320 14.61 -11.59 -12.23
N ALA A 321 15.69 -11.57 -11.44
CA ALA A 321 17.05 -11.79 -11.93
C ALA A 321 17.87 -12.42 -10.81
N GLU A 322 18.99 -13.03 -11.13
CA GLU A 322 19.78 -13.78 -10.16
C GLU A 322 21.30 -13.59 -10.33
N ILE A 323 22.00 -13.70 -9.21
CA ILE A 323 23.45 -13.84 -9.16
C ILE A 323 23.72 -15.25 -8.61
N PRO A 324 24.17 -16.20 -9.44
CA PRO A 324 24.42 -17.57 -9.00
C PRO A 324 25.48 -17.63 -7.91
N GLY A 325 25.24 -18.43 -6.89
CA GLY A 325 26.22 -18.72 -5.86
C GLY A 325 27.42 -19.50 -6.41
N THR A 326 28.61 -19.20 -5.93
CA THR A 326 29.86 -19.82 -6.38
C THR A 326 30.46 -20.78 -5.36
N ASP A 327 30.05 -20.72 -4.09
CA ASP A 327 30.49 -21.64 -3.05
C ASP A 327 29.80 -23.02 -3.23
N PRO A 328 30.57 -24.12 -3.42
CA PRO A 328 29.96 -25.41 -3.62
C PRO A 328 29.08 -25.91 -2.47
N ALA A 329 29.30 -25.46 -1.25
CA ALA A 329 28.53 -25.83 -0.07
C ALA A 329 27.24 -25.04 0.09
N LEU A 330 27.19 -23.78 -0.42
CA LEU A 330 26.12 -22.82 -0.20
C LEU A 330 25.33 -22.47 -1.47
N LYS A 331 25.80 -22.90 -2.65
CA LYS A 331 25.23 -22.51 -3.96
C LYS A 331 23.74 -22.85 -4.14
N ASP A 332 23.23 -23.80 -3.36
CA ASP A 332 21.83 -24.22 -3.39
C ASP A 332 20.96 -23.44 -2.37
N GLU A 333 21.57 -22.57 -1.56
CA GLU A 333 20.88 -21.67 -0.68
C GLU A 333 20.48 -20.38 -1.43
N VAL A 334 19.29 -19.87 -1.15
CA VAL A 334 18.75 -18.66 -1.81
C VAL A 334 18.63 -17.53 -0.82
N VAL A 335 19.30 -16.41 -1.11
CA VAL A 335 19.08 -15.12 -0.44
C VAL A 335 18.29 -14.23 -1.37
N MET A 336 17.12 -13.81 -0.96
CA MET A 336 16.23 -12.99 -1.77
C MET A 336 16.10 -11.58 -1.20
N ILE A 337 16.23 -10.58 -2.07
CA ILE A 337 15.83 -9.20 -1.82
C ILE A 337 14.70 -8.84 -2.78
N GLY A 338 13.82 -7.93 -2.38
CA GLY A 338 12.70 -7.57 -3.23
C GLY A 338 12.01 -6.29 -2.79
N ALA A 339 11.34 -5.66 -3.75
CA ALA A 339 10.49 -4.50 -3.53
C ALA A 339 9.30 -4.58 -4.49
N HIS A 340 8.13 -4.07 -4.10
CA HIS A 340 7.01 -4.03 -5.04
C HIS A 340 7.18 -2.87 -6.02
N LEU A 341 6.91 -3.15 -7.30
CA LEU A 341 7.11 -2.20 -8.40
C LEU A 341 5.85 -1.40 -8.73
N ASP A 342 4.69 -1.94 -8.41
CA ASP A 342 3.40 -1.31 -8.71
C ASP A 342 3.12 -0.07 -7.85
N SER A 343 2.21 0.77 -8.32
CA SER A 343 1.69 1.93 -7.58
C SER A 343 0.23 2.20 -7.92
N TRP A 344 -0.42 3.03 -7.11
CA TRP A 344 -1.75 3.56 -7.43
C TRP A 344 -1.68 4.63 -8.53
N GLN A 345 -2.81 4.91 -9.19
CA GLN A 345 -2.89 5.77 -10.38
C GLN A 345 -2.94 7.27 -10.10
N ALA A 346 -3.23 7.70 -8.89
CA ALA A 346 -3.39 9.14 -8.58
C ALA A 346 -2.06 9.88 -8.39
N GLY A 347 -0.95 9.20 -8.53
CA GLY A 347 0.41 9.75 -8.43
C GLY A 347 1.40 8.86 -9.14
N THR A 348 2.67 9.26 -9.15
CA THR A 348 3.75 8.47 -9.77
C THR A 348 4.28 7.36 -8.87
N GLY A 349 3.80 7.26 -7.61
CA GLY A 349 4.23 6.24 -6.66
C GLY A 349 5.72 6.35 -6.28
N ALA A 350 6.23 7.57 -6.13
CA ALA A 350 7.64 7.79 -5.80
C ALA A 350 8.00 7.21 -4.42
N THR A 351 7.19 7.51 -3.40
CA THR A 351 7.38 6.99 -2.04
C THR A 351 6.92 5.53 -1.94
N ASP A 352 5.78 5.19 -2.53
CA ASP A 352 5.16 3.86 -2.49
C ASP A 352 5.06 3.28 -3.92
N ASN A 353 6.05 2.54 -4.41
CA ASN A 353 7.30 2.16 -3.74
C ASN A 353 8.52 2.31 -4.68
N ALA A 354 8.52 3.32 -5.60
CA ALA A 354 9.64 3.50 -6.53
C ALA A 354 10.96 3.75 -5.80
N SER A 355 10.95 4.47 -4.66
CA SER A 355 12.15 4.69 -3.84
C SER A 355 12.73 3.38 -3.31
N GLY A 356 11.90 2.48 -2.78
CA GLY A 356 12.35 1.17 -2.33
C GLY A 356 12.80 0.25 -3.46
N SER A 357 12.22 0.40 -4.66
CA SER A 357 12.65 -0.37 -5.84
C SER A 357 13.93 0.19 -6.48
N ALA A 358 14.24 1.48 -6.29
CA ALA A 358 15.42 2.13 -6.86
C ALA A 358 16.69 1.89 -6.02
N VAL A 359 16.56 1.62 -4.72
CA VAL A 359 17.66 1.31 -3.79
C VAL A 359 18.09 -0.12 -3.93
#